data_5ecc3da60c79b9f0329c7eba63bf4a8d
#
_entry.id   5ecc3da60c79b9f0329c7eba63bf4a8d
#
_cell.length_a   1.000
_cell.length_b   1.000
_cell.length_c   1.000
_cell.angle_alpha   90.00
_cell.angle_beta   90.00
_cell.angle_gamma   90.00
#
_symmetry.space_group_name_H-M   'P 1'
#
loop_
_entity.id
_entity.type
_entity.pdbx_description
1 polymer ?
#
loop_
_entity_poly.entity_id
_entity_poly.type
_entity_poly.pdbx_seq_one_letter_code
_entity_poly.pdbx_strand_id
1 'polypeptide(L)'
;MATAKEIFMELLSALPEDVPHIHESAWIDPKTVPFSADVRQMCADNRCGKYGSCWTCPPGCGDWEMLRDKYQAYKEAFVFTTCHELEDSFDFEGMQEAGAAHKRLDDLIADKLGAFVGQYVHLGAGACGICATCTYPDAPCRFPEKARQAMEASGINVVNLSRECGIKYINGADTVTYFSMLLF
;
A
#
# COMPACT_ATOMS: atom_id res chain seq x y z
N MET A 1 -18.76 14.81 14.52
CA MET A 1 -18.34 14.61 13.11
C MET A 1 -17.67 13.25 13.04
N ALA A 2 -17.99 12.46 12.01
CA ALA A 2 -17.38 11.13 11.82
C ALA A 2 -15.85 11.27 11.63
N THR A 3 -15.10 10.29 12.11
CA THR A 3 -13.65 10.19 11.94
C THR A 3 -13.30 9.51 10.61
N ALA A 4 -12.04 9.63 10.15
CA ALA A 4 -11.56 8.90 8.98
C ALA A 4 -11.79 7.39 9.11
N LYS A 5 -11.55 6.82 10.30
CA LYS A 5 -11.78 5.40 10.59
C LYS A 5 -13.26 5.02 10.47
N GLU A 6 -14.19 5.81 11.01
CA GLU A 6 -15.63 5.52 10.93
C GLU A 6 -16.12 5.53 9.47
N ILE A 7 -15.69 6.51 8.68
CA ILE A 7 -16.02 6.55 7.23
C ILE A 7 -15.40 5.35 6.49
N PHE A 8 -14.17 4.96 6.84
CA PHE A 8 -13.54 3.78 6.27
C PHE A 8 -14.32 2.49 6.60
N MET A 9 -14.74 2.32 7.86
CA MET A 9 -15.54 1.16 8.27
C MET A 9 -16.91 1.10 7.57
N GLU A 10 -17.55 2.25 7.37
CA GLU A 10 -18.78 2.34 6.58
C GLU A 10 -18.53 1.92 5.12
N LEU A 11 -17.46 2.42 4.50
CA LEU A 11 -17.06 2.01 3.15
C LEU A 11 -16.85 0.50 3.04
N LEU A 12 -16.13 -0.12 3.99
CA LEU A 12 -15.88 -1.56 3.98
C LEU A 12 -17.16 -2.40 4.04
N SER A 13 -18.20 -1.90 4.72
CA SER A 13 -19.48 -2.60 4.82
C SER A 13 -20.34 -2.52 3.55
N ALA A 14 -19.97 -1.66 2.60
CA ALA A 14 -20.74 -1.36 1.39
C ALA A 14 -19.83 -1.16 0.16
N LEU A 15 -18.81 -2.04 0.00
CA LEU A 15 -17.93 -1.98 -1.17
C LEU A 15 -18.74 -2.24 -2.46
N PRO A 16 -18.51 -1.44 -3.52
CA PRO A 16 -19.10 -1.69 -4.83
C PRO A 16 -18.64 -3.01 -5.45
N GLU A 17 -19.48 -3.59 -6.32
CA GLU A 17 -19.16 -4.85 -7.00
C GLU A 17 -18.04 -4.72 -8.06
N ASP A 18 -17.74 -3.51 -8.52
CA ASP A 18 -16.71 -3.22 -9.54
C ASP A 18 -15.29 -3.10 -8.97
N VAL A 19 -15.13 -3.23 -7.65
CA VAL A 19 -13.81 -3.33 -6.99
C VAL A 19 -13.60 -4.74 -6.44
N PRO A 20 -12.34 -5.22 -6.31
CA PRO A 20 -12.08 -6.53 -5.75
C PRO A 20 -12.50 -6.58 -4.27
N HIS A 21 -12.99 -7.74 -3.86
CA HIS A 21 -13.29 -7.98 -2.45
C HIS A 21 -12.00 -8.08 -1.62
N ILE A 22 -12.06 -7.63 -0.38
CA ILE A 22 -11.01 -7.90 0.60
C ILE A 22 -10.99 -9.40 0.87
N HIS A 23 -9.83 -10.03 0.66
CA HIS A 23 -9.63 -11.47 0.85
C HIS A 23 -9.36 -11.80 2.31
N GLU A 24 -8.37 -11.15 2.91
CA GLU A 24 -8.06 -11.24 4.34
C GLU A 24 -7.76 -9.85 4.90
N SER A 25 -8.00 -9.65 6.18
CA SER A 25 -7.67 -8.39 6.84
C SER A 25 -7.41 -8.58 8.34
N ALA A 26 -6.64 -7.65 8.93
CA ALA A 26 -6.36 -7.63 10.36
C ALA A 26 -6.19 -6.20 10.86
N TRP A 27 -6.61 -5.97 12.11
CA TRP A 27 -6.23 -4.80 12.90
C TRP A 27 -5.02 -5.16 13.76
N ILE A 28 -3.99 -4.34 13.72
CA ILE A 28 -2.77 -4.53 14.52
C ILE A 28 -2.35 -3.21 15.20
N ASP A 29 -1.49 -3.32 16.21
CA ASP A 29 -0.80 -2.16 16.78
C ASP A 29 0.27 -1.70 15.77
N PRO A 30 0.29 -0.42 15.33
CA PRO A 30 1.33 0.10 14.45
C PRO A 30 2.76 -0.14 14.94
N LYS A 31 2.96 -0.31 16.24
CA LYS A 31 4.26 -0.62 16.84
C LYS A 31 4.77 -2.01 16.51
N THR A 32 3.88 -2.94 16.12
CA THR A 32 4.26 -4.29 15.69
C THR A 32 4.58 -4.38 14.21
N VAL A 33 4.36 -3.32 13.44
CA VAL A 33 4.70 -3.28 12.01
C VAL A 33 6.21 -3.48 11.81
N PRO A 34 6.64 -4.51 11.06
CA PRO A 34 8.04 -4.86 10.93
C PRO A 34 8.74 -3.99 9.89
N PHE A 35 9.60 -3.09 10.33
CA PHE A 35 10.48 -2.30 9.48
C PHE A 35 11.86 -2.94 9.39
N SER A 36 12.53 -2.80 8.23
CA SER A 36 13.86 -3.37 7.98
C SER A 36 14.66 -2.51 7.02
N ALA A 37 15.92 -2.25 7.37
CA ALA A 37 16.90 -1.63 6.49
C ALA A 37 17.15 -2.47 5.22
N ASP A 38 17.06 -3.81 5.33
CA ASP A 38 17.26 -4.72 4.19
C ASP A 38 16.21 -4.49 3.10
N VAL A 39 14.95 -4.21 3.48
CA VAL A 39 13.89 -3.88 2.52
C VAL A 39 14.22 -2.60 1.75
N ARG A 40 14.76 -1.58 2.44
CA ARG A 40 15.22 -0.34 1.77
C ARG A 40 16.42 -0.59 0.87
N GLN A 41 17.34 -1.49 1.26
CA GLN A 41 18.44 -1.90 0.39
C GLN A 41 17.92 -2.60 -0.87
N MET A 42 16.91 -3.47 -0.77
CA MET A 42 16.29 -4.09 -1.94
C MET A 42 15.66 -3.07 -2.90
N CYS A 43 15.09 -1.97 -2.37
CA CYS A 43 14.65 -0.85 -3.21
C CYS A 43 15.83 -0.17 -3.91
N ALA A 44 16.97 0.02 -3.20
CA ALA A 44 18.19 0.63 -3.76
C ALA A 44 18.84 -0.23 -4.85
N ASP A 45 18.67 -1.55 -4.81
CA ASP A 45 19.09 -2.47 -5.87
C ASP A 45 18.34 -2.26 -7.19
N ASN A 46 17.25 -1.50 -7.14
CA ASN A 46 16.48 -0.99 -8.27
C ASN A 46 15.99 -2.05 -9.28
N ARG A 47 15.71 -3.28 -8.83
CA ARG A 47 15.23 -4.35 -9.72
C ARG A 47 13.88 -4.04 -10.36
N CYS A 48 13.03 -3.25 -9.69
CA CYS A 48 11.74 -2.80 -10.21
C CYS A 48 11.84 -1.55 -11.11
N GLY A 49 13.02 -0.90 -11.23
CA GLY A 49 13.25 0.30 -12.04
C GLY A 49 12.59 1.58 -11.51
N LYS A 50 12.14 1.60 -10.24
CA LYS A 50 11.42 2.75 -9.66
C LYS A 50 12.23 3.55 -8.64
N TYR A 51 13.41 3.09 -8.27
CA TYR A 51 14.32 3.85 -7.41
C TYR A 51 14.72 5.18 -8.07
N GLY A 52 14.58 6.28 -7.35
CA GLY A 52 14.91 7.61 -7.86
C GLY A 52 14.01 8.13 -9.00
N SER A 53 12.84 7.52 -9.22
CA SER A 53 11.97 7.87 -10.34
C SER A 53 10.66 8.56 -9.96
N CYS A 54 10.28 8.54 -8.68
CA CYS A 54 9.03 9.16 -8.22
C CYS A 54 9.07 9.52 -6.73
N TRP A 55 8.16 10.40 -6.31
CA TRP A 55 8.03 10.89 -4.94
C TRP A 55 7.62 9.80 -3.93
N THR A 56 7.04 8.70 -4.38
CA THR A 56 6.56 7.61 -3.52
C THR A 56 7.54 6.45 -3.40
N CYS A 57 8.69 6.53 -4.08
CA CYS A 57 9.77 5.56 -3.98
C CYS A 57 11.04 6.19 -3.44
N PRO A 58 11.98 5.40 -2.86
CA PRO A 58 13.25 5.92 -2.40
C PRO A 58 14.09 6.51 -3.55
N PRO A 59 14.87 7.56 -3.29
CA PRO A 59 14.97 8.34 -2.05
C PRO A 59 13.85 9.37 -1.87
N GLY A 60 12.99 9.59 -2.87
CA GLY A 60 11.96 10.63 -2.89
C GLY A 60 10.95 10.56 -1.74
N CYS A 61 10.64 9.36 -1.26
CA CYS A 61 9.72 9.15 -0.14
C CYS A 61 10.32 9.44 1.26
N GLY A 62 11.61 9.75 1.34
CA GLY A 62 12.31 10.05 2.60
C GLY A 62 12.94 8.82 3.28
N ASP A 63 13.51 9.06 4.46
CA ASP A 63 14.20 8.04 5.24
C ASP A 63 13.23 7.10 5.94
N TRP A 64 13.52 5.81 5.90
CA TRP A 64 12.62 4.79 6.44
C TRP A 64 12.51 4.83 7.96
N GLU A 65 13.56 5.24 8.68
CA GLU A 65 13.50 5.43 10.13
C GLU A 65 12.51 6.54 10.51
N MET A 66 12.52 7.65 9.79
CA MET A 66 11.57 8.74 10.00
C MET A 66 10.14 8.30 9.66
N LEU A 67 9.97 7.51 8.60
CA LEU A 67 8.67 6.95 8.21
C LEU A 67 8.18 5.95 9.26
N ARG A 68 9.05 5.05 9.76
CA ARG A 68 8.74 4.14 10.86
C ARG A 68 8.22 4.91 12.07
N ASP A 69 8.97 5.90 12.54
CA ASP A 69 8.61 6.67 13.74
C ASP A 69 7.28 7.40 13.55
N LYS A 70 7.06 7.97 12.34
CA LYS A 70 5.79 8.58 11.96
C LYS A 70 4.64 7.58 11.99
N TYR A 71 4.81 6.40 11.40
CA TYR A 71 3.73 5.42 11.28
C TYR A 71 3.42 4.73 12.60
N GLN A 72 4.44 4.48 13.42
CA GLN A 72 4.28 3.92 14.77
C GLN A 72 3.65 4.90 15.78
N ALA A 73 3.51 6.18 15.43
CA ALA A 73 2.79 7.16 16.24
C ALA A 73 1.26 7.10 16.09
N TYR A 74 0.75 6.41 15.06
CA TYR A 74 -0.68 6.16 14.90
C TYR A 74 -1.18 5.16 15.95
N LYS A 75 -2.50 5.11 16.15
CA LYS A 75 -3.10 4.29 17.22
C LYS A 75 -3.43 2.89 16.73
N GLU A 76 -3.82 2.75 15.46
CA GLU A 76 -4.30 1.51 14.88
C GLU A 76 -3.84 1.40 13.44
N ALA A 77 -3.55 0.17 13.01
CA ALA A 77 -3.27 -0.16 11.62
C ALA A 77 -4.26 -1.22 11.13
N PHE A 78 -4.86 -0.97 9.97
CA PHE A 78 -5.69 -1.94 9.26
C PHE A 78 -4.92 -2.43 8.04
N VAL A 79 -4.58 -3.72 8.03
CA VAL A 79 -3.92 -4.39 6.91
C VAL A 79 -4.96 -5.22 6.18
N PHE A 80 -4.99 -5.14 4.86
CA PHE A 80 -5.90 -5.94 4.04
C PHE A 80 -5.25 -6.41 2.76
N THR A 81 -5.81 -7.47 2.18
CA THR A 81 -5.34 -8.06 0.95
C THR A 81 -6.46 -8.22 -0.07
N THR A 82 -6.08 -8.26 -1.34
CA THR A 82 -6.87 -8.87 -2.41
C THR A 82 -6.09 -10.04 -2.99
N CYS A 83 -6.79 -11.12 -3.34
CA CYS A 83 -6.21 -12.31 -3.94
C CYS A 83 -6.86 -12.54 -5.31
N HIS A 84 -6.03 -12.80 -6.32
CA HIS A 84 -6.47 -12.96 -7.70
C HIS A 84 -5.90 -14.26 -8.27
N GLU A 85 -6.72 -14.98 -9.02
CA GLU A 85 -6.30 -16.16 -9.77
C GLU A 85 -5.53 -15.74 -11.02
N LEU A 86 -4.54 -16.54 -11.40
CA LEU A 86 -3.70 -16.38 -12.58
C LEU A 86 -3.83 -17.63 -13.47
N GLU A 87 -3.52 -17.53 -14.76
CA GLU A 87 -3.47 -18.70 -15.64
C GLU A 87 -2.37 -19.68 -15.22
N ASP A 88 -1.21 -19.12 -14.82
CA ASP A 88 -0.09 -19.85 -14.22
C ASP A 88 0.81 -18.88 -13.44
N SER A 89 1.86 -19.40 -12.80
CA SER A 89 2.81 -18.61 -12.00
C SER A 89 3.70 -17.65 -12.81
N PHE A 90 3.63 -17.64 -14.13
CA PHE A 90 4.34 -16.74 -15.06
C PHE A 90 3.39 -15.80 -15.81
N ASP A 91 2.11 -15.78 -15.47
CA ASP A 91 1.11 -14.87 -16.04
C ASP A 91 1.34 -13.42 -15.59
N PHE A 92 2.33 -12.77 -16.23
CA PHE A 92 2.67 -11.37 -15.92
C PHE A 92 1.55 -10.39 -16.29
N GLU A 93 0.76 -10.68 -17.32
CA GLU A 93 -0.36 -9.86 -17.75
C GLU A 93 -1.48 -9.91 -16.70
N GLY A 94 -1.86 -11.11 -16.26
CA GLY A 94 -2.81 -11.32 -15.17
C GLY A 94 -2.34 -10.67 -13.86
N MET A 95 -1.05 -10.72 -13.52
CA MET A 95 -0.50 -10.01 -12.36
C MET A 95 -0.67 -8.49 -12.48
N GLN A 96 -0.47 -7.92 -13.67
CA GLN A 96 -0.66 -6.47 -13.88
C GLN A 96 -2.14 -6.07 -13.78
N GLU A 97 -3.04 -6.86 -14.35
CA GLU A 97 -4.49 -6.65 -14.24
C GLU A 97 -4.97 -6.74 -12.80
N ALA A 98 -4.50 -7.74 -12.06
CA ALA A 98 -4.77 -7.90 -10.63
C ALA A 98 -4.27 -6.71 -9.80
N GLY A 99 -3.06 -6.23 -10.09
CA GLY A 99 -2.49 -5.03 -9.45
C GLY A 99 -3.32 -3.78 -9.76
N ALA A 100 -3.79 -3.63 -11.01
CA ALA A 100 -4.68 -2.53 -11.38
C ALA A 100 -6.05 -2.64 -10.68
N ALA A 101 -6.58 -3.85 -10.50
CA ALA A 101 -7.80 -4.09 -9.74
C ALA A 101 -7.64 -3.71 -8.27
N HIS A 102 -6.57 -4.16 -7.62
CA HIS A 102 -6.25 -3.79 -6.24
C HIS A 102 -6.13 -2.26 -6.08
N LYS A 103 -5.45 -1.62 -7.03
CA LYS A 103 -5.31 -0.16 -7.04
C LYS A 103 -6.66 0.57 -7.15
N ARG A 104 -7.65 0.04 -7.89
CA ARG A 104 -9.00 0.64 -7.92
C ARG A 104 -9.67 0.65 -6.55
N LEU A 105 -9.48 -0.40 -5.75
CA LEU A 105 -9.95 -0.42 -4.36
C LEU A 105 -9.23 0.64 -3.51
N ASP A 106 -7.90 0.73 -3.62
CA ASP A 106 -7.12 1.77 -2.94
C ASP A 106 -7.56 3.19 -3.36
N ASP A 107 -7.84 3.41 -4.65
CA ASP A 107 -8.29 4.72 -5.16
C ASP A 107 -9.67 5.08 -4.61
N LEU A 108 -10.61 4.12 -4.56
CA LEU A 108 -11.92 4.31 -3.95
C LEU A 108 -11.82 4.70 -2.47
N ILE A 109 -10.96 4.01 -1.71
CA ILE A 109 -10.71 4.32 -0.30
C ILE A 109 -10.16 5.75 -0.18
N ALA A 110 -9.16 6.12 -0.99
CA ALA A 110 -8.57 7.45 -0.97
C ALA A 110 -9.57 8.55 -1.35
N ASP A 111 -10.42 8.33 -2.33
CA ASP A 111 -11.47 9.28 -2.74
C ASP A 111 -12.50 9.49 -1.62
N LYS A 112 -12.89 8.44 -0.90
CA LYS A 112 -13.81 8.52 0.24
C LYS A 112 -13.18 9.21 1.46
N LEU A 113 -11.90 8.98 1.68
CA LEU A 113 -11.16 9.55 2.82
C LEU A 113 -10.49 10.91 2.52
N GLY A 114 -10.60 11.43 1.29
CA GLY A 114 -9.91 12.65 0.86
C GLY A 114 -10.17 13.88 1.74
N ALA A 115 -11.36 14.00 2.32
CA ALA A 115 -11.69 15.09 3.26
C ALA A 115 -10.95 14.99 4.61
N PHE A 116 -10.29 13.88 4.90
CA PHE A 116 -9.57 13.56 6.14
C PHE A 116 -8.06 13.50 5.94
N VAL A 117 -7.54 14.08 4.86
CA VAL A 117 -6.09 14.14 4.59
C VAL A 117 -5.33 14.65 5.81
N GLY A 118 -4.27 13.95 6.21
CA GLY A 118 -3.48 14.24 7.42
C GLY A 118 -3.96 13.57 8.70
N GLN A 119 -5.16 12.98 8.71
CA GLN A 119 -5.68 12.20 9.85
C GLN A 119 -5.42 10.69 9.71
N TYR A 120 -4.99 10.26 8.55
CA TYR A 120 -4.68 8.87 8.24
C TYR A 120 -3.48 8.77 7.29
N VAL A 121 -2.89 7.59 7.20
CA VAL A 121 -1.93 7.23 6.16
C VAL A 121 -2.47 6.02 5.41
N HIS A 122 -2.37 6.05 4.09
CA HIS A 122 -2.71 4.92 3.23
C HIS A 122 -1.46 4.48 2.45
N LEU A 123 -1.02 3.26 2.71
CA LEU A 123 0.09 2.61 2.02
C LEU A 123 -0.48 1.52 1.11
N GLY A 124 -0.05 1.53 -0.13
CA GLY A 124 -0.53 0.58 -1.15
C GLY A 124 0.56 -0.39 -1.62
N ALA A 125 0.27 -1.07 -2.70
CA ALA A 125 1.18 -1.98 -3.39
C ALA A 125 1.82 -1.29 -4.61
N GLY A 126 3.13 -1.45 -4.76
CA GLY A 126 3.87 -0.95 -5.92
C GLY A 126 4.05 0.56 -5.97
N ALA A 127 4.73 1.02 -7.01
CA ALA A 127 5.01 2.43 -7.19
C ALA A 127 3.77 3.23 -7.62
N CYS A 128 3.76 4.53 -7.32
CA CYS A 128 2.76 5.45 -7.82
C CYS A 128 2.75 5.47 -9.36
N GLY A 129 1.58 5.35 -9.96
CA GLY A 129 1.35 5.37 -11.41
C GLY A 129 0.34 6.43 -11.85
N ILE A 130 0.09 7.48 -11.04
CA ILE A 130 -0.91 8.53 -11.35
C ILE A 130 -0.48 9.36 -12.56
N CYS A 131 0.81 9.70 -12.66
CA CYS A 131 1.35 10.50 -13.75
C CYS A 131 2.10 9.61 -14.76
N ALA A 132 1.95 9.85 -16.05
CA ALA A 132 2.75 9.19 -17.08
C ALA A 132 4.27 9.41 -16.85
N THR A 133 4.64 10.63 -16.41
CA THR A 133 6.00 10.96 -15.95
C THR A 133 5.89 11.74 -14.64
N CYS A 134 6.56 11.26 -13.59
CA CYS A 134 6.60 11.93 -12.30
C CYS A 134 7.43 13.22 -12.39
N THR A 135 7.05 14.21 -11.55
CA THR A 135 7.82 15.47 -11.40
C THR A 135 9.07 15.34 -10.55
N TYR A 136 9.31 14.17 -9.94
CA TYR A 136 10.50 13.92 -9.14
C TYR A 136 11.77 13.93 -10.00
N PRO A 137 12.89 14.56 -9.56
CA PRO A 137 13.03 15.38 -8.33
C PRO A 137 12.76 16.86 -8.55
N ASP A 138 12.49 17.31 -9.77
CA ASP A 138 12.63 18.70 -10.24
C ASP A 138 11.49 19.62 -9.76
N ALA A 139 10.30 19.07 -9.47
CA ALA A 139 9.15 19.83 -9.01
C ALA A 139 8.30 19.01 -8.02
N PRO A 140 7.51 19.67 -7.14
CA PRO A 140 6.62 19.00 -6.19
C PRO A 140 5.66 18.02 -6.88
N CYS A 141 5.18 17.01 -6.13
CA CYS A 141 4.16 16.08 -6.61
C CYS A 141 2.90 16.85 -7.02
N ARG A 142 2.32 16.50 -8.20
CA ARG A 142 1.09 17.13 -8.70
C ARG A 142 -0.16 16.71 -7.93
N PHE A 143 -0.12 15.52 -7.31
CA PHE A 143 -1.27 14.90 -6.64
C PHE A 143 -0.85 14.29 -5.29
N PRO A 144 -0.32 15.11 -4.35
CA PRO A 144 0.21 14.61 -3.09
C PRO A 144 -0.86 13.92 -2.24
N GLU A 145 -2.12 14.32 -2.37
CA GLU A 145 -3.27 13.76 -1.66
C GLU A 145 -3.69 12.38 -2.19
N LYS A 146 -3.31 12.05 -3.43
CA LYS A 146 -3.62 10.78 -4.10
C LYS A 146 -2.42 9.85 -4.20
N ALA A 147 -1.21 10.39 -4.10
CA ALA A 147 0.03 9.63 -4.24
C ALA A 147 0.23 8.73 -3.01
N ARG A 148 0.11 7.43 -3.20
CA ARG A 148 0.34 6.43 -2.16
C ARG A 148 1.73 5.85 -2.27
N GLN A 149 2.36 5.67 -1.13
CA GLN A 149 3.65 5.04 -1.00
C GLN A 149 3.45 3.53 -0.84
N ALA A 150 4.30 2.74 -1.47
CA ALA A 150 4.32 1.30 -1.20
C ALA A 150 4.84 1.02 0.21
N MET A 151 4.36 -0.06 0.82
CA MET A 151 4.84 -0.49 2.13
C MET A 151 6.34 -0.75 2.12
N GLU A 152 6.85 -1.44 1.10
CA GLU A 152 8.29 -1.73 0.94
C GLU A 152 9.10 -0.45 0.75
N ALA A 153 8.57 0.55 0.04
CA ALA A 153 9.22 1.85 -0.09
C ALA A 153 9.35 2.58 1.26
N SER A 154 8.49 2.26 2.22
CA SER A 154 8.57 2.73 3.61
C SER A 154 9.53 1.92 4.48
N GLY A 155 10.12 0.83 3.97
CA GLY A 155 10.96 -0.08 4.73
C GLY A 155 10.17 -1.21 5.43
N ILE A 156 8.89 -1.38 5.15
CA ILE A 156 8.07 -2.43 5.77
C ILE A 156 8.33 -3.77 5.09
N ASN A 157 8.67 -4.79 5.90
CA ASN A 157 8.79 -6.16 5.43
C ASN A 157 7.41 -6.81 5.38
N VAL A 158 6.80 -6.86 4.18
CA VAL A 158 5.42 -7.35 3.98
C VAL A 158 5.27 -8.84 4.30
N VAL A 159 6.32 -9.65 4.08
CA VAL A 159 6.31 -11.07 4.47
C VAL A 159 6.21 -11.24 6.00
N ASN A 160 6.96 -10.45 6.75
CA ASN A 160 6.87 -10.48 8.22
C ASN A 160 5.56 -9.83 8.70
N LEU A 161 5.09 -8.77 8.02
CA LEU A 161 3.80 -8.15 8.32
C LEU A 161 2.65 -9.14 8.14
N SER A 162 2.65 -9.96 7.09
CA SER A 162 1.62 -10.97 6.88
C SER A 162 1.56 -12.00 8.03
N ARG A 163 2.73 -12.39 8.57
CA ARG A 163 2.82 -13.28 9.74
C ARG A 163 2.31 -12.61 11.01
N GLU A 164 2.66 -11.35 11.23
CA GLU A 164 2.17 -10.55 12.37
C GLU A 164 0.64 -10.41 12.34
N CYS A 165 0.07 -10.24 11.15
CA CYS A 165 -1.37 -10.14 10.95
C CYS A 165 -2.10 -11.49 10.96
N GLY A 166 -1.40 -12.62 10.91
CA GLY A 166 -2.02 -13.93 10.66
C GLY A 166 -2.64 -14.08 9.28
N ILE A 167 -2.21 -13.27 8.31
CA ILE A 167 -2.66 -13.27 6.91
C ILE A 167 -1.71 -14.12 6.07
N LYS A 168 -2.23 -14.86 5.11
CA LYS A 168 -1.39 -15.62 4.18
C LYS A 168 -0.73 -14.69 3.15
N TYR A 169 0.59 -14.79 3.03
CA TYR A 169 1.34 -14.09 1.98
C TYR A 169 1.18 -14.76 0.62
N ILE A 170 1.11 -16.09 0.58
CA ILE A 170 0.89 -16.92 -0.63
C ILE A 170 -0.41 -17.70 -0.44
N ASN A 171 -1.33 -17.56 -1.39
CA ASN A 171 -2.68 -18.16 -1.34
C ASN A 171 -2.89 -19.30 -2.34
N GLY A 172 -1.84 -19.75 -3.02
CA GLY A 172 -1.85 -20.85 -3.99
C GLY A 172 -0.78 -20.64 -5.05
N ALA A 173 -0.49 -21.69 -5.83
CA ALA A 173 0.57 -21.67 -6.85
C ALA A 173 0.26 -20.66 -7.97
N ASP A 174 -1.01 -20.60 -8.39
CA ASP A 174 -1.47 -19.76 -9.50
C ASP A 174 -2.32 -18.60 -8.97
N THR A 175 -1.78 -17.90 -7.97
CA THR A 175 -2.42 -16.71 -7.38
C THR A 175 -1.43 -15.58 -7.17
N VAL A 176 -1.92 -14.34 -7.20
CA VAL A 176 -1.19 -13.16 -6.72
C VAL A 176 -1.98 -12.46 -5.62
N THR A 177 -1.28 -12.06 -4.57
CA THR A 177 -1.85 -11.37 -3.41
C THR A 177 -1.23 -9.99 -3.28
N TYR A 178 -2.07 -8.96 -3.26
CA TYR A 178 -1.66 -7.58 -3.03
C TYR A 178 -2.06 -7.13 -1.63
N PHE A 179 -1.21 -6.34 -1.01
CA PHE A 179 -1.37 -5.84 0.35
C PHE A 179 -1.50 -4.32 0.36
N SER A 180 -2.40 -3.81 1.18
CA SER A 180 -2.48 -2.39 1.55
C SER A 180 -2.65 -2.22 3.06
N MET A 181 -2.29 -1.06 3.58
CA MET A 181 -2.40 -0.73 5.00
C MET A 181 -2.90 0.70 5.18
N LEU A 182 -3.85 0.87 6.10
CA LEU A 182 -4.25 2.18 6.61
C LEU A 182 -3.83 2.32 8.07
N LEU A 183 -3.39 3.52 8.42
CA LEU A 183 -3.02 3.92 9.78
C LEU A 183 -3.95 5.04 10.23
N PHE A 184 -4.53 4.93 11.45
CA PHE A 184 -5.47 5.89 12.04
C PHE A 184 -5.01 6.39 13.40
#